data_d0a7ced997b8c0aa712ad8669d249381
#
_entry.id   d0a7ced997b8c0aa712ad8669d249381
#
_cell.length_a   1.000
_cell.length_b   1.000
_cell.length_c   1.000
_cell.angle_alpha   90.00
_cell.angle_beta   90.00
_cell.angle_gamma   90.00
#
_symmetry.space_group_name_H-M   'P 1'
#
loop_
_entity.id
_entity.type
_entity.pdbx_description
1 polymer ?
#
loop_
_entity_poly.entity_id
_entity_poly.type
_entity_poly.pdbx_seq_one_letter_code
_entity_poly.pdbx_strand_id
1 'polypeptide(L)'
;MDIKPFQVILMVVFGLTALLGLFLFANFQGFNSGVVPVGPVTIWGTLPGRPIQDALANLKQSHGELAKVTYIEKSLETFDAELSEAIASGRGPDLIIISQEQLVSEQNKIKLITSSATSERAFRDTYLPESELFLSGKGAYGIPFVLDPLMLYYNRTQLASVGVASAPATWEAVAGLSPALTRMNANGGIAKSGVAFGTYQNIENARAVLSLLQAGYSVSERTLDGFQGTLTRPVGQNFGTTPAVSAIGYYLQFANPAKTSYTWNAAISSARQAFVAVDLGLYFGFASEEP
;
A
#
# COMPACT_ATOMS: atom_id res chain seq x y z
N MET A 1 8.49 -83.67 4.74
CA MET A 1 8.55 -82.58 5.76
C MET A 1 7.10 -82.30 6.19
N ASP A 2 6.68 -82.92 7.28
CA ASP A 2 5.30 -82.80 7.75
C ASP A 2 5.15 -81.47 8.49
N ILE A 3 4.44 -80.51 7.89
CA ILE A 3 4.18 -79.23 8.46
C ILE A 3 3.14 -79.45 9.59
N LYS A 4 3.54 -79.15 10.81
CA LYS A 4 2.66 -79.31 11.97
C LYS A 4 1.46 -78.31 11.89
N PRO A 5 0.22 -78.68 12.26
CA PRO A 5 -0.95 -77.84 12.15
C PRO A 5 -0.77 -76.48 12.83
N PHE A 6 0.03 -76.37 13.88
CA PHE A 6 0.42 -75.12 14.55
C PHE A 6 1.20 -74.17 13.60
N GLN A 7 2.11 -74.66 12.78
CA GLN A 7 2.88 -73.89 11.82
C GLN A 7 2.01 -73.29 10.71
N VAL A 8 0.98 -74.05 10.29
CA VAL A 8 0.01 -73.58 9.28
C VAL A 8 -0.82 -72.43 9.86
N ILE A 9 -1.35 -72.60 11.07
CA ILE A 9 -2.12 -71.56 11.76
C ILE A 9 -1.25 -70.27 11.94
N LEU A 10 -0.01 -70.42 12.34
CA LEU A 10 0.90 -69.30 12.53
C LEU A 10 1.17 -68.55 11.20
N MET A 11 1.40 -69.27 10.11
CA MET A 11 1.59 -68.67 8.78
C MET A 11 0.32 -67.92 8.29
N VAL A 12 -0.87 -68.47 8.52
CA VAL A 12 -2.12 -67.83 8.17
C VAL A 12 -2.34 -66.56 8.99
N VAL A 13 -2.10 -66.57 10.27
CA VAL A 13 -2.23 -65.40 11.14
C VAL A 13 -1.23 -64.32 10.73
N PHE A 14 0.05 -64.67 10.49
CA PHE A 14 1.06 -63.73 10.00
C PHE A 14 0.70 -63.18 8.59
N GLY A 15 0.21 -63.99 7.70
CA GLY A 15 -0.24 -63.59 6.37
C GLY A 15 -1.40 -62.59 6.42
N LEU A 16 -2.39 -62.87 7.29
CA LEU A 16 -3.54 -61.98 7.48
C LEU A 16 -3.15 -60.65 8.15
N THR A 17 -2.26 -60.68 9.16
CA THR A 17 -1.77 -59.44 9.79
C THR A 17 -0.91 -58.62 8.85
N ALA A 18 -0.07 -59.27 8.01
CA ALA A 18 0.68 -58.55 6.98
C ALA A 18 -0.19 -57.92 5.90
N LEU A 19 -1.25 -58.63 5.44
CA LEU A 19 -2.26 -58.10 4.51
C LEU A 19 -3.04 -56.95 5.14
N LEU A 20 -3.44 -57.08 6.40
CA LEU A 20 -4.11 -56.01 7.14
C LEU A 20 -3.16 -54.80 7.31
N GLY A 21 -1.91 -54.99 7.63
CA GLY A 21 -0.88 -53.94 7.71
C GLY A 21 -0.68 -53.21 6.38
N LEU A 22 -0.58 -53.98 5.27
CA LEU A 22 -0.48 -53.42 3.92
C LEU A 22 -1.76 -52.66 3.52
N PHE A 23 -2.93 -53.15 3.87
CA PHE A 23 -4.20 -52.51 3.63
C PHE A 23 -4.33 -51.20 4.44
N LEU A 24 -3.96 -51.21 5.71
CA LEU A 24 -3.91 -50.03 6.56
C LEU A 24 -2.87 -49.04 6.05
N PHE A 25 -1.72 -49.50 5.58
CA PHE A 25 -0.67 -48.63 5.04
C PHE A 25 -1.04 -48.04 3.67
N ALA A 26 -1.75 -48.81 2.81
CA ALA A 26 -2.24 -48.36 1.52
C ALA A 26 -3.41 -47.37 1.66
N ASN A 27 -4.25 -47.54 2.69
CA ASN A 27 -5.34 -46.60 3.01
C ASN A 27 -4.96 -45.56 4.06
N PHE A 28 -3.79 -45.69 4.69
CA PHE A 28 -3.19 -44.62 5.45
C PHE A 28 -2.71 -43.59 4.41
N GLN A 29 -3.60 -42.65 4.09
CA GLN A 29 -3.17 -41.36 3.54
C GLN A 29 -2.15 -40.87 4.56
N GLY A 30 -0.88 -41.18 4.28
CA GLY A 30 0.24 -40.85 5.12
C GLY A 30 0.08 -39.43 5.59
N PHE A 31 0.62 -39.09 6.77
CA PHE A 31 0.70 -37.70 7.17
C PHE A 31 1.01 -36.86 5.92
N ASN A 32 -0.01 -36.55 5.16
CA ASN A 32 -0.03 -35.43 4.27
C ASN A 32 0.47 -34.34 5.19
N SER A 33 1.67 -33.87 4.96
CA SER A 33 2.26 -32.74 5.64
C SER A 33 1.14 -31.72 5.69
N GLY A 34 0.43 -31.74 6.83
CA GLY A 34 -0.95 -31.30 6.90
C GLY A 34 -1.00 -29.83 6.60
N VAL A 35 -1.32 -29.55 5.37
CA VAL A 35 -1.94 -28.29 5.01
C VAL A 35 -3.30 -28.35 5.69
N VAL A 36 -3.34 -27.80 6.90
CA VAL A 36 -4.60 -27.66 7.65
C VAL A 36 -5.49 -26.79 6.76
N PRO A 37 -6.63 -27.32 6.26
CA PRO A 37 -7.47 -26.52 5.39
C PRO A 37 -7.88 -25.26 6.17
N VAL A 38 -7.56 -24.11 5.60
CA VAL A 38 -7.98 -22.84 6.15
C VAL A 38 -9.50 -22.80 6.10
N GLY A 39 -10.15 -22.48 7.22
CA GLY A 39 -11.61 -22.31 7.29
C GLY A 39 -12.09 -21.19 6.35
N PRO A 40 -13.37 -20.86 6.36
CA PRO A 40 -13.86 -19.67 5.67
C PRO A 40 -13.12 -18.44 6.20
N VAL A 41 -12.45 -17.69 5.31
CA VAL A 41 -11.75 -16.43 5.65
C VAL A 41 -12.31 -15.32 4.77
N THR A 42 -12.75 -14.26 5.41
CA THR A 42 -13.25 -13.06 4.75
C THR A 42 -12.23 -11.93 4.91
N ILE A 43 -11.80 -11.39 3.79
CA ILE A 43 -10.87 -10.26 3.72
C ILE A 43 -11.66 -9.04 3.24
N TRP A 44 -11.57 -7.92 3.97
CA TRP A 44 -12.09 -6.63 3.51
C TRP A 44 -10.94 -5.71 3.14
N GLY A 45 -11.15 -4.89 2.11
CA GLY A 45 -10.18 -3.87 1.72
C GLY A 45 -10.77 -2.89 0.72
N THR A 46 -10.02 -1.82 0.44
CA THR A 46 -10.42 -0.75 -0.49
C THR A 46 -9.75 -0.86 -1.86
N LEU A 47 -8.93 -1.90 -2.06
CA LEU A 47 -8.33 -2.18 -3.36
C LEU A 47 -9.39 -2.72 -4.34
N PRO A 48 -9.25 -2.46 -5.65
CA PRO A 48 -10.18 -2.96 -6.66
C PRO A 48 -10.35 -4.48 -6.55
N GLY A 49 -11.61 -4.93 -6.48
CA GLY A 49 -11.96 -6.31 -6.19
C GLY A 49 -11.53 -7.29 -7.28
N ARG A 50 -11.66 -6.89 -8.55
CA ARG A 50 -11.37 -7.78 -9.68
C ARG A 50 -9.92 -8.29 -9.71
N PRO A 51 -8.87 -7.45 -9.64
CA PRO A 51 -7.49 -7.93 -9.60
C PRO A 51 -7.20 -8.86 -8.42
N ILE A 52 -7.75 -8.57 -7.24
CA ILE A 52 -7.56 -9.40 -6.05
C ILE A 52 -8.29 -10.75 -6.20
N GLN A 53 -9.50 -10.75 -6.74
CA GLN A 53 -10.27 -11.98 -6.98
C GLN A 53 -9.58 -12.87 -8.03
N ASP A 54 -9.04 -12.28 -9.12
CA ASP A 54 -8.28 -13.01 -10.14
C ASP A 54 -7.00 -13.62 -9.56
N ALA A 55 -6.27 -12.87 -8.74
CA ALA A 55 -5.10 -13.36 -8.03
C ALA A 55 -5.44 -14.51 -7.06
N LEU A 56 -6.51 -14.36 -6.28
CA LEU A 56 -7.00 -15.41 -5.39
C LEU A 56 -7.46 -16.66 -6.17
N ALA A 57 -8.13 -16.50 -7.32
CA ALA A 57 -8.53 -17.61 -8.16
C ALA A 57 -7.32 -18.42 -8.67
N ASN A 58 -6.26 -17.73 -9.09
CA ASN A 58 -5.01 -18.37 -9.51
C ASN A 58 -4.32 -19.10 -8.35
N LEU A 59 -4.25 -18.48 -7.18
CA LEU A 59 -3.66 -19.07 -5.97
C LEU A 59 -4.43 -20.32 -5.52
N LYS A 60 -5.75 -20.30 -5.58
CA LYS A 60 -6.59 -21.45 -5.21
C LYS A 60 -6.36 -22.71 -6.08
N GLN A 61 -5.88 -22.52 -7.31
CA GLN A 61 -5.55 -23.67 -8.19
C GLN A 61 -4.30 -24.42 -7.71
N SER A 62 -3.33 -23.71 -7.14
CA SER A 62 -2.10 -24.29 -6.61
C SER A 62 -2.14 -24.54 -5.09
N HIS A 63 -3.03 -23.85 -4.38
CA HIS A 63 -3.18 -23.86 -2.93
C HIS A 63 -4.63 -24.14 -2.54
N GLY A 64 -5.00 -25.42 -2.55
CA GLY A 64 -6.36 -25.87 -2.23
C GLY A 64 -6.85 -25.49 -0.84
N GLU A 65 -5.92 -25.24 0.10
CA GLU A 65 -6.21 -24.72 1.44
C GLU A 65 -6.88 -23.33 1.42
N LEU A 66 -6.64 -22.53 0.38
CA LEU A 66 -7.22 -21.20 0.21
C LEU A 66 -8.63 -21.21 -0.42
N ALA A 67 -9.21 -22.38 -0.72
CA ALA A 67 -10.47 -22.50 -1.46
C ALA A 67 -11.61 -21.64 -0.86
N LYS A 68 -11.63 -21.47 0.48
CA LYS A 68 -12.70 -20.75 1.19
C LYS A 68 -12.31 -19.29 1.55
N VAL A 69 -11.21 -18.76 1.03
CA VAL A 69 -10.83 -17.37 1.21
C VAL A 69 -11.63 -16.50 0.23
N THR A 70 -12.21 -15.41 0.73
CA THR A 70 -12.97 -14.45 -0.08
C THR A 70 -12.48 -13.02 0.18
N TYR A 71 -12.45 -12.20 -0.87
CA TYR A 71 -12.18 -10.77 -0.77
C TYR A 71 -13.45 -9.97 -1.08
N ILE A 72 -13.75 -8.99 -0.24
CA ILE A 72 -14.86 -8.07 -0.39
C ILE A 72 -14.30 -6.65 -0.49
N GLU A 73 -14.47 -6.04 -1.65
CA GLU A 73 -14.16 -4.63 -1.85
C GLU A 73 -15.13 -3.75 -1.06
N LYS A 74 -14.59 -2.73 -0.40
CA LYS A 74 -15.32 -1.73 0.37
C LYS A 74 -14.99 -0.33 -0.15
N SER A 75 -15.95 0.59 -0.05
CA SER A 75 -15.68 1.99 -0.34
C SER A 75 -14.74 2.58 0.71
N LEU A 76 -13.73 3.32 0.29
CA LEU A 76 -12.82 4.03 1.18
C LEU A 76 -13.55 5.01 2.11
N GLU A 77 -14.62 5.63 1.61
CA GLU A 77 -15.40 6.64 2.33
C GLU A 77 -16.20 6.04 3.51
N THR A 78 -16.67 4.79 3.37
CA THR A 78 -17.52 4.13 4.37
C THR A 78 -16.79 3.06 5.17
N PHE A 79 -15.55 2.73 4.79
CA PHE A 79 -14.79 1.58 5.33
C PHE A 79 -14.73 1.56 6.86
N ASP A 80 -14.35 2.68 7.48
CA ASP A 80 -14.19 2.77 8.95
C ASP A 80 -15.52 2.56 9.68
N ALA A 81 -16.61 3.17 9.20
CA ALA A 81 -17.94 3.03 9.77
C ALA A 81 -18.46 1.58 9.63
N GLU A 82 -18.35 0.99 8.43
CA GLU A 82 -18.79 -0.37 8.18
C GLU A 82 -17.98 -1.40 8.99
N LEU A 83 -16.66 -1.20 9.09
CA LEU A 83 -15.78 -2.07 9.88
C LEU A 83 -16.14 -2.01 11.37
N SER A 84 -16.35 -0.82 11.89
CA SER A 84 -16.73 -0.60 13.31
C SER A 84 -18.07 -1.27 13.63
N GLU A 85 -19.07 -1.10 12.78
CA GLU A 85 -20.39 -1.74 12.92
C GLU A 85 -20.29 -3.26 12.84
N ALA A 86 -19.54 -3.78 11.88
CA ALA A 86 -19.36 -5.21 11.69
C ALA A 86 -18.67 -5.86 12.90
N ILE A 87 -17.62 -5.23 13.43
CA ILE A 87 -16.93 -5.69 14.65
C ILE A 87 -17.88 -5.68 15.83
N ALA A 88 -18.62 -4.58 16.05
CA ALA A 88 -19.57 -4.43 17.17
C ALA A 88 -20.69 -5.48 17.11
N SER A 89 -21.12 -5.88 15.91
CA SER A 89 -22.15 -6.92 15.71
C SER A 89 -21.59 -8.35 15.66
N GLY A 90 -20.26 -8.55 15.84
CA GLY A 90 -19.61 -9.86 15.77
C GLY A 90 -19.59 -10.47 14.36
N ARG A 91 -19.74 -9.66 13.32
CA ARG A 91 -19.72 -10.06 11.89
C ARG A 91 -18.58 -9.41 11.12
N GLY A 92 -17.55 -8.95 11.84
CA GLY A 92 -16.36 -8.36 11.22
C GLY A 92 -15.60 -9.36 10.33
N PRO A 93 -14.76 -8.86 9.41
CA PRO A 93 -13.90 -9.71 8.60
C PRO A 93 -12.79 -10.36 9.45
N ASP A 94 -12.22 -11.45 8.96
CA ASP A 94 -11.06 -12.09 9.59
C ASP A 94 -9.77 -11.31 9.35
N LEU A 95 -9.65 -10.70 8.17
CA LEU A 95 -8.50 -9.88 7.76
C LEU A 95 -8.98 -8.59 7.09
N ILE A 96 -8.16 -7.55 7.21
CA ILE A 96 -8.36 -6.29 6.49
C ILE A 96 -7.10 -5.92 5.70
N ILE A 97 -7.28 -5.38 4.50
CA ILE A 97 -6.22 -4.71 3.74
C ILE A 97 -6.46 -3.22 3.84
N ILE A 98 -5.54 -2.53 4.49
CA ILE A 98 -5.60 -1.09 4.74
C ILE A 98 -4.34 -0.40 4.24
N SER A 99 -4.47 0.87 3.90
CA SER A 99 -3.33 1.72 3.60
C SER A 99 -2.61 2.16 4.89
N GLN A 100 -1.37 2.64 4.73
CA GLN A 100 -0.63 3.25 5.84
C GLN A 100 -1.39 4.42 6.51
N GLU A 101 -2.19 5.16 5.73
CA GLU A 101 -2.96 6.29 6.23
C GLU A 101 -4.08 5.86 7.17
N GLN A 102 -4.68 4.69 6.90
CA GLN A 102 -5.74 4.12 7.74
C GLN A 102 -5.19 3.47 9.02
N LEU A 103 -3.87 3.20 9.11
CA LEU A 103 -3.30 2.53 10.27
C LEU A 103 -3.61 3.25 11.58
N VAL A 104 -3.55 4.59 11.58
CA VAL A 104 -3.76 5.39 12.81
C VAL A 104 -5.20 5.26 13.31
N SER A 105 -6.20 5.26 12.42
CA SER A 105 -7.61 5.08 12.79
C SER A 105 -7.96 3.64 13.16
N GLU A 106 -7.33 2.68 12.49
CA GLU A 106 -7.69 1.26 12.60
C GLU A 106 -6.87 0.48 13.64
N GLN A 107 -5.74 1.01 14.11
CA GLN A 107 -4.79 0.27 14.97
C GLN A 107 -5.42 -0.34 16.22
N ASN A 108 -6.44 0.31 16.79
CA ASN A 108 -7.15 -0.20 17.98
C ASN A 108 -8.13 -1.35 17.67
N LYS A 109 -8.44 -1.57 16.39
CA LYS A 109 -9.31 -2.64 15.89
C LYS A 109 -8.52 -3.85 15.41
N ILE A 110 -7.19 -3.71 15.30
CA ILE A 110 -6.28 -4.72 14.75
C ILE A 110 -5.64 -5.51 15.89
N LYS A 111 -5.68 -6.83 15.77
CA LYS A 111 -4.90 -7.71 16.63
C LYS A 111 -3.45 -7.72 16.17
N LEU A 112 -2.53 -7.34 17.04
CA LEU A 112 -1.09 -7.39 16.75
C LEU A 112 -0.62 -8.83 16.44
N ILE A 113 0.21 -8.94 15.41
CA ILE A 113 1.00 -10.12 15.11
C ILE A 113 2.17 -10.11 16.09
N THR A 114 2.17 -11.06 17.01
CA THR A 114 3.16 -11.10 18.11
C THR A 114 4.56 -11.40 17.59
N SER A 115 5.58 -10.95 18.33
CA SER A 115 6.99 -11.24 18.00
C SER A 115 7.35 -12.73 18.00
N SER A 116 6.51 -13.58 18.64
CA SER A 116 6.64 -15.04 18.57
C SER A 116 6.22 -15.63 17.21
N ALA A 117 5.29 -14.96 16.50
CA ALA A 117 4.86 -15.36 15.17
C ALA A 117 5.80 -14.79 14.09
N THR A 118 6.23 -13.54 14.24
CA THR A 118 7.18 -12.89 13.33
C THR A 118 8.06 -11.96 14.16
N SER A 119 9.34 -12.32 14.33
CA SER A 119 10.27 -11.45 15.06
C SER A 119 10.52 -10.16 14.27
N GLU A 120 10.83 -9.08 14.99
CA GLU A 120 11.17 -7.79 14.37
C GLU A 120 12.32 -7.92 13.35
N ARG A 121 13.33 -8.72 13.67
CA ARG A 121 14.44 -9.01 12.76
C ARG A 121 13.96 -9.72 11.50
N ALA A 122 13.16 -10.77 11.62
CA ALA A 122 12.63 -11.49 10.46
C ALA A 122 11.75 -10.59 9.59
N PHE A 123 10.99 -9.68 10.21
CA PHE A 123 10.19 -8.69 9.49
C PHE A 123 11.09 -7.74 8.67
N ARG A 124 12.14 -7.16 9.29
CA ARG A 124 13.10 -6.26 8.62
C ARG A 124 13.91 -6.96 7.52
N ASP A 125 14.25 -8.24 7.72
CA ASP A 125 15.01 -9.03 6.73
C ASP A 125 14.12 -9.43 5.54
N THR A 126 12.79 -9.45 5.69
CA THR A 126 11.84 -9.92 4.68
C THR A 126 11.22 -8.78 3.87
N TYR A 127 10.91 -7.66 4.51
CA TYR A 127 10.14 -6.57 3.91
C TYR A 127 10.98 -5.32 3.71
N LEU A 128 10.50 -4.43 2.82
CA LEU A 128 11.13 -3.15 2.53
C LEU A 128 11.16 -2.25 3.78
N PRO A 129 12.18 -1.39 3.93
CA PRO A 129 12.32 -0.49 5.09
C PRO A 129 11.08 0.39 5.33
N GLU A 130 10.38 0.79 4.26
CA GLU A 130 9.15 1.59 4.32
C GLU A 130 8.03 0.90 5.10
N SER A 131 8.08 -0.42 5.20
CA SER A 131 7.11 -1.21 5.96
C SER A 131 7.32 -1.17 7.47
N GLU A 132 8.45 -0.65 7.96
CA GLU A 132 8.74 -0.56 9.39
C GLU A 132 7.74 0.29 10.18
N LEU A 133 6.99 1.15 9.49
CA LEU A 133 5.89 1.89 10.12
C LEU A 133 4.81 0.97 10.74
N PHE A 134 4.69 -0.29 10.25
CA PHE A 134 3.77 -1.29 10.80
C PHE A 134 4.32 -2.03 12.02
N LEU A 135 5.59 -1.83 12.37
CA LEU A 135 6.19 -2.41 13.58
C LEU A 135 5.82 -1.60 14.84
N SER A 136 5.61 -2.29 15.93
CA SER A 136 5.50 -1.73 17.29
C SER A 136 6.45 -2.45 18.24
N GLY A 137 6.66 -1.90 19.45
CA GLY A 137 7.47 -2.57 20.46
C GLY A 137 6.90 -3.93 20.95
N LYS A 138 5.66 -4.26 20.57
CA LYS A 138 4.93 -5.47 20.97
C LYS A 138 4.70 -6.47 19.83
N GLY A 139 5.03 -6.09 18.58
CA GLY A 139 4.79 -6.90 17.38
C GLY A 139 4.49 -6.04 16.16
N ALA A 140 3.87 -6.61 15.14
CA ALA A 140 3.49 -5.91 13.92
C ALA A 140 1.98 -5.70 13.83
N TYR A 141 1.55 -4.54 13.36
CA TYR A 141 0.13 -4.26 13.07
C TYR A 141 -0.36 -4.98 11.82
N GLY A 142 0.52 -5.32 10.91
CA GLY A 142 0.17 -6.01 9.68
C GLY A 142 1.39 -6.49 8.90
N ILE A 143 1.13 -7.24 7.86
CA ILE A 143 2.10 -7.73 6.88
C ILE A 143 2.00 -6.84 5.64
N PRO A 144 3.10 -6.27 5.12
CA PRO A 144 3.07 -5.52 3.87
C PRO A 144 2.57 -6.39 2.72
N PHE A 145 1.59 -5.88 1.98
CA PHE A 145 0.97 -6.60 0.88
C PHE A 145 1.38 -6.03 -0.49
N VAL A 146 1.29 -4.71 -0.65
CA VAL A 146 1.64 -4.00 -1.87
C VAL A 146 2.25 -2.65 -1.53
N LEU A 147 3.20 -2.19 -2.34
CA LEU A 147 3.75 -0.85 -2.28
C LEU A 147 3.31 -0.08 -3.53
N ASP A 148 2.70 1.09 -3.31
CA ASP A 148 2.28 2.00 -4.35
C ASP A 148 2.92 3.38 -4.10
N PRO A 149 4.16 3.61 -4.58
CA PRO A 149 4.89 4.85 -4.32
C PRO A 149 4.35 6.01 -5.15
N LEU A 150 4.41 7.22 -4.57
CA LEU A 150 4.20 8.45 -5.32
C LEU A 150 5.38 8.68 -6.26
N MET A 151 5.09 8.83 -7.55
CA MET A 151 6.06 8.97 -8.63
C MET A 151 5.97 10.35 -9.27
N LEU A 152 7.06 10.79 -9.87
CA LEU A 152 7.07 11.95 -10.77
C LEU A 152 6.96 11.47 -12.22
N TYR A 153 5.82 11.69 -12.83
CA TYR A 153 5.61 11.54 -14.27
C TYR A 153 5.97 12.84 -14.97
N TYR A 154 6.63 12.76 -16.10
CA TYR A 154 7.01 13.96 -16.84
C TYR A 154 6.80 13.82 -18.35
N ASN A 155 6.41 14.90 -18.98
CA ASN A 155 6.26 14.96 -20.42
C ASN A 155 7.63 15.22 -21.08
N ARG A 156 8.21 14.17 -21.65
CA ARG A 156 9.54 14.21 -22.25
C ARG A 156 9.66 15.25 -23.37
N THR A 157 8.62 15.40 -24.20
CA THR A 157 8.61 16.35 -25.30
C THR A 157 8.58 17.80 -24.79
N GLN A 158 7.80 18.06 -23.73
CA GLN A 158 7.75 19.40 -23.13
C GLN A 158 9.08 19.75 -22.46
N LEU A 159 9.71 18.84 -21.71
CA LEU A 159 11.03 19.07 -21.13
C LEU A 159 12.08 19.33 -22.20
N ALA A 160 12.12 18.52 -23.24
CA ALA A 160 13.05 18.70 -24.35
C ALA A 160 12.86 20.06 -25.06
N SER A 161 11.63 20.56 -25.17
CA SER A 161 11.34 21.87 -25.81
C SER A 161 11.93 23.07 -25.04
N VAL A 162 12.26 22.89 -23.76
CA VAL A 162 12.93 23.89 -22.92
C VAL A 162 14.39 23.52 -22.59
N GLY A 163 14.97 22.57 -23.34
CA GLY A 163 16.37 22.19 -23.23
C GLY A 163 16.69 21.28 -22.03
N VAL A 164 15.68 20.64 -21.43
CA VAL A 164 15.85 19.75 -20.27
C VAL A 164 15.75 18.30 -20.70
N ALA A 165 16.82 17.52 -20.47
CA ALA A 165 16.91 16.12 -20.91
C ALA A 165 16.39 15.11 -19.87
N SER A 166 16.29 15.49 -18.60
CA SER A 166 15.91 14.59 -17.50
C SER A 166 14.91 15.25 -16.56
N ALA A 167 14.17 14.44 -15.82
CA ALA A 167 13.26 14.92 -14.79
C ALA A 167 14.00 15.71 -13.69
N PRO A 168 13.38 16.74 -13.09
CA PRO A 168 13.96 17.47 -11.97
C PRO A 168 14.11 16.54 -10.75
N ALA A 169 15.26 16.58 -10.10
CA ALA A 169 15.59 15.74 -8.95
C ALA A 169 15.34 16.42 -7.60
N THR A 170 15.05 17.71 -7.57
CA THR A 170 14.81 18.49 -6.36
C THR A 170 13.61 19.40 -6.49
N TRP A 171 13.06 19.83 -5.36
CA TRP A 171 11.93 20.76 -5.33
C TRP A 171 12.25 22.13 -5.92
N GLU A 172 13.49 22.60 -5.73
CA GLU A 172 13.99 23.84 -6.32
C GLU A 172 14.04 23.73 -7.85
N ALA A 173 14.45 22.57 -8.37
CA ALA A 173 14.47 22.32 -9.80
C ALA A 173 13.03 22.27 -10.39
N VAL A 174 12.06 21.70 -9.66
CA VAL A 174 10.63 21.76 -10.05
C VAL A 174 10.15 23.19 -10.12
N ALA A 175 10.42 24.00 -9.10
CA ALA A 175 10.02 25.41 -9.07
C ALA A 175 10.70 26.23 -10.18
N GLY A 176 12.00 26.02 -10.41
CA GLY A 176 12.77 26.70 -11.45
C GLY A 176 12.35 26.35 -12.88
N LEU A 177 11.93 25.10 -13.09
CA LEU A 177 11.50 24.60 -14.40
C LEU A 177 10.06 25.01 -14.76
N SER A 178 9.20 25.16 -13.75
CA SER A 178 7.78 25.42 -13.91
C SER A 178 7.47 26.62 -14.81
N PRO A 179 8.09 27.81 -14.68
CA PRO A 179 7.84 28.95 -15.58
C PRO A 179 8.17 28.66 -17.04
N ALA A 180 9.26 27.93 -17.28
CA ALA A 180 9.69 27.61 -18.64
C ALA A 180 8.71 26.66 -19.36
N LEU A 181 8.06 25.75 -18.62
CA LEU A 181 7.05 24.82 -19.11
C LEU A 181 5.67 25.46 -19.25
N THR A 182 5.41 26.57 -18.55
CA THR A 182 4.10 27.22 -18.54
C THR A 182 3.90 28.06 -19.81
N ARG A 183 2.73 27.95 -20.41
CA ARG A 183 2.31 28.76 -21.56
C ARG A 183 0.97 29.42 -21.26
N MET A 184 0.91 30.73 -21.43
CA MET A 184 -0.34 31.49 -21.29
C MET A 184 -1.03 31.60 -22.65
N ASN A 185 -2.35 31.60 -22.65
CA ASN A 185 -3.14 31.92 -23.84
C ASN A 185 -3.31 33.45 -24.01
N ALA A 186 -3.88 33.87 -25.14
CA ALA A 186 -4.08 35.28 -25.44
C ALA A 186 -4.97 36.03 -24.44
N ASN A 187 -5.80 35.32 -23.69
CA ASN A 187 -6.70 35.89 -22.66
C ASN A 187 -6.11 35.88 -21.25
N GLY A 188 -4.80 35.57 -21.12
CA GLY A 188 -4.11 35.50 -19.82
C GLY A 188 -4.40 34.25 -19.00
N GLY A 189 -5.11 33.28 -19.56
CA GLY A 189 -5.29 31.96 -18.93
C GLY A 189 -4.11 31.02 -19.17
N ILE A 190 -3.95 30.00 -18.36
CA ILE A 190 -2.92 28.97 -18.53
C ILE A 190 -3.36 28.01 -19.63
N ALA A 191 -2.61 27.94 -20.73
CA ALA A 191 -2.82 26.98 -21.81
C ALA A 191 -2.03 25.69 -21.63
N LYS A 192 -0.80 25.79 -21.06
CA LYS A 192 0.00 24.64 -20.62
C LYS A 192 0.60 24.96 -19.26
N SER A 193 0.66 23.95 -18.40
CA SER A 193 1.13 24.06 -17.03
C SER A 193 2.46 23.34 -16.85
N GLY A 194 3.32 23.89 -16.03
CA GLY A 194 4.58 23.25 -15.65
C GLY A 194 4.37 22.13 -14.65
N VAL A 195 3.65 22.40 -13.57
CA VAL A 195 3.34 21.43 -12.50
C VAL A 195 1.98 21.74 -11.88
N ALA A 196 1.25 20.71 -11.50
CA ALA A 196 -0.06 20.86 -10.85
C ALA A 196 0.12 20.95 -9.32
N PHE A 197 0.34 22.17 -8.81
CA PHE A 197 0.44 22.48 -7.39
C PHE A 197 -0.36 23.72 -7.02
N GLY A 198 -0.69 23.86 -5.74
CA GLY A 198 -1.25 25.07 -5.15
C GLY A 198 -2.78 25.09 -5.02
N THR A 199 -3.50 24.15 -5.63
CA THR A 199 -4.92 23.91 -5.37
C THR A 199 -5.12 22.52 -4.77
N TYR A 200 -6.35 22.22 -4.34
CA TYR A 200 -6.66 20.92 -3.72
C TYR A 200 -7.68 20.12 -4.56
N GLN A 201 -8.73 20.77 -5.02
CA GLN A 201 -9.89 20.09 -5.62
C GLN A 201 -9.61 19.43 -6.97
N ASN A 202 -8.71 20.00 -7.76
CA ASN A 202 -8.36 19.52 -9.10
C ASN A 202 -6.95 18.90 -9.17
N ILE A 203 -6.41 18.50 -8.02
CA ILE A 203 -5.16 17.75 -7.92
C ILE A 203 -5.45 16.51 -7.06
N GLU A 204 -5.57 15.37 -7.70
CA GLU A 204 -6.00 14.10 -7.09
C GLU A 204 -5.11 13.73 -5.89
N ASN A 205 -3.80 13.94 -6.03
CA ASN A 205 -2.78 13.53 -5.05
C ASN A 205 -2.25 14.71 -4.21
N ALA A 206 -3.00 15.82 -4.09
CA ALA A 206 -2.58 17.01 -3.34
C ALA A 206 -2.12 16.70 -1.91
N ARG A 207 -2.84 15.82 -1.21
CA ARG A 207 -2.51 15.39 0.15
C ARG A 207 -1.18 14.64 0.21
N ALA A 208 -0.96 13.68 -0.70
CA ALA A 208 0.27 12.90 -0.76
C ALA A 208 1.48 13.79 -1.12
N VAL A 209 1.31 14.72 -2.07
CA VAL A 209 2.34 15.71 -2.43
C VAL A 209 2.69 16.61 -1.25
N LEU A 210 1.70 17.11 -0.52
CA LEU A 210 1.95 17.91 0.69
C LEU A 210 2.68 17.11 1.76
N SER A 211 2.31 15.84 1.97
CA SER A 211 3.01 14.95 2.90
C SER A 211 4.47 14.73 2.48
N LEU A 212 4.72 14.53 1.19
CA LEU A 212 6.07 14.39 0.64
C LEU A 212 6.90 15.67 0.80
N LEU A 213 6.32 16.85 0.55
CA LEU A 213 7.00 18.14 0.78
C LEU A 213 7.39 18.35 2.26
N GLN A 214 6.60 17.80 3.17
CA GLN A 214 6.86 17.84 4.61
C GLN A 214 7.89 16.80 5.06
N ALA A 215 8.05 15.70 4.33
CA ALA A 215 8.87 14.55 4.72
C ALA A 215 10.35 14.90 4.95
N GLY A 216 10.90 15.90 4.23
CA GLY A 216 12.26 16.41 4.44
C GLY A 216 12.51 17.00 5.84
N TYR A 217 11.46 17.22 6.63
CA TYR A 217 11.51 17.81 7.96
C TYR A 217 11.12 16.86 9.09
N SER A 218 11.01 15.55 8.83
CA SER A 218 10.58 14.60 9.84
C SER A 218 9.19 14.94 10.42
N VAL A 219 8.14 14.59 9.73
CA VAL A 219 6.74 14.98 10.05
C VAL A 219 6.15 14.27 11.26
N SER A 220 6.79 13.18 11.70
CA SER A 220 6.40 12.44 12.89
C SER A 220 7.60 11.78 13.54
N GLU A 221 7.55 11.63 14.86
CA GLU A 221 8.48 10.83 15.65
C GLU A 221 7.77 9.58 16.16
N ARG A 222 8.47 8.46 16.11
CA ARG A 222 8.00 7.25 16.76
C ARG A 222 8.26 7.33 18.26
N THR A 223 7.24 7.14 19.07
CA THR A 223 7.33 7.07 20.53
C THR A 223 7.01 5.65 20.99
N LEU A 224 7.21 5.39 22.30
CA LEU A 224 6.84 4.09 22.90
C LEU A 224 5.32 3.82 22.79
N ASP A 225 4.51 4.87 22.73
CA ASP A 225 3.05 4.81 22.71
C ASP A 225 2.46 4.98 21.30
N GLY A 226 3.31 5.07 20.24
CA GLY A 226 2.86 5.27 18.86
C GLY A 226 3.61 6.37 18.12
N PHE A 227 2.89 7.21 17.37
CA PHE A 227 3.47 8.30 16.59
C PHE A 227 3.07 9.66 17.14
N GLN A 228 4.01 10.58 17.25
CA GLN A 228 3.78 11.97 17.58
C GLN A 228 4.07 12.86 16.37
N GLY A 229 3.12 13.73 15.99
CA GLY A 229 3.31 14.69 14.89
C GLY A 229 4.32 15.78 15.25
N THR A 230 5.18 16.14 14.30
CA THR A 230 6.22 17.18 14.46
C THR A 230 6.00 18.37 13.52
N LEU A 231 4.92 18.38 12.75
CA LEU A 231 4.60 19.38 11.71
C LEU A 231 4.65 20.84 12.19
N THR A 232 4.25 21.07 13.42
CA THR A 232 4.17 22.40 14.03
C THR A 232 5.36 22.72 14.94
N ARG A 233 6.32 21.79 15.06
CA ARG A 233 7.53 21.99 15.87
C ARG A 233 8.53 22.83 15.07
N PRO A 234 8.99 23.99 15.57
CA PRO A 234 10.03 24.79 14.88
C PRO A 234 11.31 23.97 14.66
N VAL A 235 11.89 24.06 13.47
CA VAL A 235 13.14 23.38 13.12
C VAL A 235 14.27 24.42 13.01
N GLY A 236 15.39 24.17 13.72
CA GLY A 236 16.58 25.02 13.69
C GLY A 236 16.56 26.22 14.63
N GLN A 237 17.64 27.00 14.63
CA GLN A 237 17.82 28.14 15.53
C GLN A 237 17.03 29.39 15.13
N ASN A 238 16.48 29.43 13.90
CA ASN A 238 15.63 30.53 13.42
C ASN A 238 14.16 30.13 13.56
N PHE A 239 13.56 30.47 14.66
CA PHE A 239 12.20 30.13 15.09
C PHE A 239 11.06 30.74 14.24
N GLY A 240 11.31 31.12 12.98
CA GLY A 240 10.33 31.82 12.16
C GLY A 240 9.35 30.94 11.38
N THR A 241 9.71 29.71 11.04
CA THR A 241 8.87 28.82 10.20
C THR A 241 8.88 27.39 10.69
N THR A 242 7.73 26.73 10.59
CA THR A 242 7.59 25.30 10.87
C THR A 242 7.61 24.50 9.55
N PRO A 243 7.92 23.20 9.57
CA PRO A 243 7.86 22.35 8.38
C PRO A 243 6.53 22.46 7.62
N ALA A 244 5.41 22.50 8.35
CA ALA A 244 4.08 22.65 7.77
C ALA A 244 3.94 23.97 6.99
N VAL A 245 4.35 25.09 7.59
CA VAL A 245 4.25 26.42 6.96
C VAL A 245 5.14 26.49 5.72
N SER A 246 6.36 25.95 5.79
CA SER A 246 7.29 25.95 4.65
C SER A 246 6.77 25.12 3.49
N ALA A 247 6.27 23.90 3.76
CA ALA A 247 5.70 23.01 2.75
C ALA A 247 4.45 23.60 2.09
N ILE A 248 3.53 24.14 2.90
CA ILE A 248 2.33 24.81 2.39
C ILE A 248 2.70 26.05 1.56
N GLY A 249 3.63 26.86 2.04
CA GLY A 249 4.11 28.03 1.31
C GLY A 249 4.73 27.68 -0.04
N TYR A 250 5.55 26.61 -0.07
CA TYR A 250 6.09 26.09 -1.32
C TYR A 250 4.98 25.60 -2.24
N TYR A 251 4.02 24.86 -1.74
CA TYR A 251 2.90 24.32 -2.54
C TYR A 251 2.03 25.43 -3.12
N LEU A 252 1.66 26.42 -2.32
CA LEU A 252 0.73 27.48 -2.73
C LEU A 252 1.33 28.47 -3.73
N GLN A 253 2.67 28.61 -3.83
CA GLN A 253 3.29 29.56 -4.75
C GLN A 253 2.92 29.31 -6.21
N PHE A 254 2.64 28.07 -6.60
CA PHE A 254 2.32 27.68 -7.96
C PHE A 254 0.92 28.08 -8.41
N ALA A 255 0.01 28.36 -7.46
CA ALA A 255 -1.33 28.89 -7.74
C ALA A 255 -1.44 30.39 -7.47
N ASN A 256 -0.36 31.06 -7.07
CA ASN A 256 -0.37 32.50 -6.82
C ASN A 256 0.08 33.29 -8.07
N PRO A 257 -0.82 34.05 -8.72
CA PRO A 257 -0.51 34.83 -9.93
C PRO A 257 0.61 35.88 -9.76
N ALA A 258 0.88 36.30 -8.52
CA ALA A 258 1.96 37.27 -8.22
C ALA A 258 3.36 36.63 -8.15
N LYS A 259 3.44 35.29 -8.25
CA LYS A 259 4.72 34.56 -8.21
C LYS A 259 5.17 34.15 -9.60
N THR A 260 6.48 34.16 -9.83
CA THR A 260 7.08 33.69 -11.08
C THR A 260 6.82 32.21 -11.35
N SER A 261 6.63 31.42 -10.28
CA SER A 261 6.29 29.99 -10.34
C SER A 261 4.83 29.71 -10.65
N TYR A 262 3.98 30.75 -10.85
CA TYR A 262 2.55 30.55 -11.16
C TYR A 262 2.36 29.70 -12.41
N THR A 263 1.62 28.61 -12.27
CA THR A 263 1.46 27.63 -13.36
C THR A 263 0.15 26.82 -13.26
N TRP A 264 -0.60 26.95 -12.15
CA TRP A 264 -1.79 26.16 -11.92
C TRP A 264 -2.92 26.99 -11.28
N ASN A 265 -4.16 26.65 -11.56
CA ASN A 265 -5.33 27.23 -10.90
C ASN A 265 -6.55 26.30 -10.97
N ALA A 266 -7.62 26.66 -10.27
CA ALA A 266 -8.84 25.86 -10.16
C ALA A 266 -9.68 25.81 -11.47
N ALA A 267 -9.36 26.61 -12.49
CA ALA A 267 -10.07 26.59 -13.78
C ALA A 267 -9.51 25.53 -14.76
N ILE A 268 -8.34 24.96 -14.45
CA ILE A 268 -7.75 23.86 -15.22
C ILE A 268 -8.50 22.57 -14.85
N SER A 269 -8.61 21.62 -15.81
CA SER A 269 -9.12 20.27 -15.53
C SER A 269 -8.31 19.57 -14.46
N SER A 270 -8.69 18.35 -14.05
CA SER A 270 -7.90 17.61 -13.07
C SER A 270 -6.46 17.39 -13.55
N ALA A 271 -5.52 17.31 -12.62
CA ALA A 271 -4.10 17.20 -12.93
C ALA A 271 -3.79 15.99 -13.81
N ARG A 272 -4.42 14.84 -13.53
CA ARG A 272 -4.28 13.64 -14.35
C ARG A 272 -4.81 13.85 -15.78
N GLN A 273 -5.99 14.46 -15.91
CA GLN A 273 -6.56 14.75 -17.25
C GLN A 273 -5.68 15.71 -18.04
N ALA A 274 -5.15 16.78 -17.40
CA ALA A 274 -4.24 17.71 -18.04
C ALA A 274 -2.92 17.04 -18.48
N PHE A 275 -2.41 16.08 -17.69
CA PHE A 275 -1.20 15.35 -18.05
C PHE A 275 -1.44 14.43 -19.26
N VAL A 276 -2.52 13.67 -19.28
CA VAL A 276 -2.89 12.80 -20.41
C VAL A 276 -3.17 13.63 -21.68
N ALA A 277 -3.76 14.83 -21.53
CA ALA A 277 -3.98 15.76 -22.64
C ALA A 277 -2.71 16.46 -23.13
N VAL A 278 -1.54 16.18 -22.52
CA VAL A 278 -0.26 16.84 -22.85
C VAL A 278 -0.27 18.35 -22.54
N ASP A 279 -1.11 18.79 -21.62
CA ASP A 279 -1.21 20.18 -21.16
C ASP A 279 -0.51 20.42 -19.81
N LEU A 280 0.06 19.37 -19.21
CA LEU A 280 0.85 19.40 -17.97
C LEU A 280 2.22 18.78 -18.20
N GLY A 281 3.28 19.48 -17.78
CA GLY A 281 4.67 19.01 -17.94
C GLY A 281 5.10 17.97 -16.90
N LEU A 282 4.73 18.21 -15.64
CA LEU A 282 5.12 17.40 -14.47
C LEU A 282 3.87 17.01 -13.68
N TYR A 283 3.66 15.72 -13.49
CA TYR A 283 2.55 15.17 -12.72
C TYR A 283 3.04 14.26 -11.60
N PHE A 284 2.53 14.46 -10.39
CA PHE A 284 2.77 13.60 -9.25
C PHE A 284 1.60 12.65 -9.05
N GLY A 285 1.83 11.38 -9.35
CA GLY A 285 0.83 10.32 -9.28
C GLY A 285 1.38 9.07 -8.64
N PHE A 286 0.50 8.22 -8.12
CA PHE A 286 0.92 6.91 -7.63
C PHE A 286 1.33 6.00 -8.78
N ALA A 287 2.19 5.01 -8.51
CA ALA A 287 2.66 4.07 -9.54
C ALA A 287 1.50 3.30 -10.19
N SER A 288 0.42 3.02 -9.44
CA SER A 288 -0.80 2.39 -9.94
C SER A 288 -1.63 3.28 -10.88
N GLU A 289 -1.36 4.57 -10.93
CA GLU A 289 -2.09 5.54 -11.76
C GLU A 289 -1.51 5.66 -13.17
N GLU A 290 -0.56 4.84 -13.57
CA GLU A 290 0.13 4.94 -14.88
C GLU A 290 -0.80 5.53 -15.93
N PRO A 291 -0.55 6.79 -16.37
CA PRO A 291 -1.49 7.56 -17.18
C PRO A 291 -1.46 7.18 -18.65
#